data_e5663b0c74efbe2be5c8593a2583bae4
#
_entry.id   e5663b0c74efbe2be5c8593a2583bae4
#
_cell.length_a   1.000
_cell.length_b   1.000
_cell.length_c   1.000
_cell.angle_alpha   90.00
_cell.angle_beta   90.00
_cell.angle_gamma   90.00
#
_symmetry.space_group_name_H-M   'P 1'
#
loop_
_entity.id
_entity.type
_entity.pdbx_description
1 polymer ?
#
loop_
_entity_poly.entity_id
_entity_poly.type
_entity_poly.pdbx_seq_one_letter_code
_entity_poly.pdbx_strand_id
1 'polypeptide(L)'
;TPNFADGKDMPQTGYCGITEVIDEEVNIKINWVTKIIKGVAITRVGFASASLFPVFSIGCYYTGIGDGLFSPISLILTTFGILFFHLFSNLYNDYFDVTHGTDEANSEYFNAGMDSTILQGAQLSGGSRAVELGLISLKGTKSLANFMFILGLATAAGILYMSFLNTGSTSNSFYSAIIALIGVFVGYFYTAKPIRLSSRYGLGELSIFLSFGPLLTLGTGFAIANETILLYSNEFYNLLILGVPIGLLTTNILFINQYPDHASDKKVGKNHLVVLLGKKSSRWIYGLNLILALGSLYFIAENLLIGTKQMLFIYVLIPITMFYSYFLLSGLFKYYNSRKLIKYNIHTIYFHMLFSFIYMIILANFQ
;
A
#
# COMPACT_ATOMS: atom_id res chain seq x y z
N THR A 1 -1.96 15.79 -29.39
CA THR A 1 -1.81 15.40 -27.97
C THR A 1 -1.46 16.66 -27.21
N PRO A 2 -2.21 17.07 -26.20
CA PRO A 2 -1.89 18.25 -25.41
C PRO A 2 -0.52 18.06 -24.76
N ASN A 3 0.35 19.02 -24.92
CA ASN A 3 1.69 18.98 -24.37
C ASN A 3 1.65 19.60 -22.96
N PHE A 4 1.32 18.80 -21.96
CA PHE A 4 1.21 19.25 -20.55
C PHE A 4 2.54 19.74 -19.96
N ALA A 5 3.67 19.57 -20.68
CA ALA A 5 4.97 20.04 -20.22
C ALA A 5 5.09 21.58 -20.23
N ASP A 6 4.29 22.28 -21.03
CA ASP A 6 4.39 23.72 -21.24
C ASP A 6 3.41 24.53 -20.39
N GLY A 7 2.52 23.89 -19.65
CA GLY A 7 1.47 24.57 -18.88
C GLY A 7 0.41 25.30 -19.71
N LYS A 8 0.52 25.26 -21.05
CA LYS A 8 -0.35 26.01 -21.97
C LYS A 8 -1.68 25.33 -22.27
N ASP A 9 -1.75 24.00 -22.06
CA ASP A 9 -2.92 23.19 -22.38
C ASP A 9 -3.56 22.59 -21.11
N MET A 10 -3.28 23.15 -19.94
CA MET A 10 -4.02 22.76 -18.75
C MET A 10 -5.50 23.16 -18.88
N PRO A 11 -6.45 22.25 -18.66
CA PRO A 11 -7.85 22.66 -18.58
C PRO A 11 -7.95 23.71 -17.47
N GLN A 12 -8.58 24.84 -17.80
CA GLN A 12 -8.79 26.00 -16.90
C GLN A 12 -9.72 25.69 -15.72
N THR A 13 -9.55 24.54 -15.11
CA THR A 13 -10.46 24.05 -14.09
C THR A 13 -9.65 23.82 -12.86
N GLY A 14 -9.78 24.74 -11.97
CA GLY A 14 -9.38 24.87 -10.60
C GLY A 14 -8.89 23.62 -9.85
N TYR A 15 -7.93 22.90 -10.41
CA TYR A 15 -7.41 21.68 -9.83
C TYR A 15 -6.63 21.94 -8.55
N CYS A 16 -6.19 23.19 -8.35
CA CYS A 16 -5.41 23.57 -7.17
C CYS A 16 -5.85 24.91 -6.59
N GLY A 17 -6.94 25.53 -7.03
CA GLY A 17 -7.18 26.93 -6.67
C GLY A 17 -6.09 27.88 -7.16
N ILE A 18 -5.32 27.49 -8.21
CA ILE A 18 -4.10 28.17 -8.67
C ILE A 18 -4.18 28.48 -10.16
N THR A 19 -5.30 28.37 -10.79
CA THR A 19 -5.39 28.71 -12.19
C THR A 19 -6.36 29.82 -12.47
N GLU A 20 -6.03 30.99 -12.02
CA GLU A 20 -6.11 32.11 -12.94
C GLU A 20 -4.69 32.32 -13.46
N VAL A 21 -4.40 31.83 -14.64
CA VAL A 21 -3.26 32.33 -15.42
C VAL A 21 -3.68 33.69 -15.93
N ILE A 22 -3.52 34.64 -15.08
CA ILE A 22 -3.39 36.03 -15.47
C ILE A 22 -1.94 36.14 -15.92
N ASP A 23 -1.68 36.77 -17.05
CA ASP A 23 -0.37 37.08 -17.63
C ASP A 23 0.50 38.03 -16.74
N GLU A 24 0.35 37.95 -15.46
CA GLU A 24 1.23 38.58 -14.48
C GLU A 24 1.96 37.47 -13.75
N GLU A 25 3.29 37.59 -13.64
CA GLU A 25 4.14 36.73 -12.79
C GLU A 25 3.56 36.74 -11.37
N VAL A 26 2.67 35.81 -11.08
CA VAL A 26 2.18 35.57 -9.73
C VAL A 26 3.33 34.94 -8.98
N ASN A 27 4.10 35.75 -8.27
CA ASN A 27 5.08 35.33 -7.28
C ASN A 27 4.32 34.69 -6.12
N ILE A 28 3.81 33.47 -6.31
CA ILE A 28 3.21 32.69 -5.24
C ILE A 28 4.34 32.39 -4.27
N LYS A 29 4.34 33.06 -3.14
CA LYS A 29 5.17 32.67 -2.00
C LYS A 29 4.74 31.26 -1.61
N ILE A 30 5.41 30.25 -2.17
CA ILE A 30 5.19 28.84 -1.83
C ILE A 30 5.56 28.70 -0.36
N ASN A 31 4.54 28.75 0.49
CA ASN A 31 4.75 28.54 1.92
C ASN A 31 5.12 27.08 2.19
N TRP A 32 5.60 26.80 3.39
CA TRP A 32 6.00 25.44 3.77
C TRP A 32 4.85 24.42 3.68
N VAL A 33 3.59 24.85 3.89
CA VAL A 33 2.38 24.02 3.79
C VAL A 33 2.19 23.53 2.35
N THR A 34 2.31 24.42 1.37
CA THR A 34 2.22 24.07 -0.05
C THR A 34 3.32 23.08 -0.46
N LYS A 35 4.54 23.22 0.09
CA LYS A 35 5.63 22.27 -0.16
C LYS A 35 5.32 20.90 0.44
N ILE A 36 4.73 20.82 1.62
CA ILE A 36 4.31 19.56 2.23
C ILE A 36 3.21 18.91 1.40
N ILE A 37 2.16 19.65 1.05
CA ILE A 37 1.04 19.13 0.22
C ILE A 37 1.58 18.59 -1.12
N LYS A 38 2.49 19.33 -1.76
CA LYS A 38 3.16 18.91 -2.99
C LYS A 38 3.95 17.60 -2.76
N GLY A 39 4.72 17.51 -1.68
CA GLY A 39 5.47 16.31 -1.32
C GLY A 39 4.55 15.10 -1.10
N VAL A 40 3.47 15.28 -0.36
CA VAL A 40 2.44 14.24 -0.12
C VAL A 40 1.82 13.76 -1.43
N ALA A 41 1.49 14.68 -2.34
CA ALA A 41 0.91 14.34 -3.64
C ALA A 41 1.91 13.55 -4.52
N ILE A 42 3.16 14.01 -4.63
CA ILE A 42 4.21 13.37 -5.43
C ILE A 42 4.52 11.96 -4.93
N THR A 43 4.64 11.78 -3.62
CA THR A 43 5.09 10.51 -3.02
C THR A 43 3.96 9.54 -2.74
N ARG A 44 2.70 10.00 -2.81
CA ARG A 44 1.51 9.21 -2.41
C ARG A 44 1.65 8.64 -1.00
N VAL A 45 2.28 9.35 -0.10
CA VAL A 45 2.56 8.88 1.27
C VAL A 45 1.29 8.49 2.04
N GLY A 46 0.11 8.99 1.64
CA GLY A 46 -1.17 8.57 2.21
C GLY A 46 -1.43 7.05 2.09
N PHE A 47 -0.84 6.38 1.10
CA PHE A 47 -0.92 4.92 0.95
C PHE A 47 0.13 4.18 1.79
N ALA A 48 1.07 4.87 2.43
CA ALA A 48 2.09 4.23 3.26
C ALA A 48 1.48 3.49 4.47
N SER A 49 0.24 3.82 4.87
CA SER A 49 -0.51 3.08 5.88
C SER A 49 -0.58 1.58 5.56
N ALA A 50 -0.72 1.21 4.28
CA ALA A 50 -0.73 -0.19 3.86
C ALA A 50 0.57 -0.94 4.20
N SER A 51 1.72 -0.24 4.21
CA SER A 51 3.02 -0.81 4.59
C SER A 51 3.31 -0.66 6.08
N LEU A 52 2.88 0.43 6.71
CA LEU A 52 3.24 0.74 8.09
C LEU A 52 2.38 -0.03 9.10
N PHE A 53 1.11 -0.25 8.81
CA PHE A 53 0.23 -0.98 9.73
C PHE A 53 0.67 -2.43 9.98
N PRO A 54 1.10 -3.23 8.99
CA PRO A 54 1.69 -4.54 9.27
C PRO A 54 2.90 -4.45 10.21
N VAL A 55 3.78 -3.47 10.04
CA VAL A 55 4.95 -3.24 10.91
C VAL A 55 4.51 -2.95 12.34
N PHE A 56 3.60 -1.99 12.52
CA PHE A 56 3.09 -1.65 13.84
C PHE A 56 2.30 -2.79 14.48
N SER A 57 1.59 -3.60 13.69
CA SER A 57 0.86 -4.76 14.20
C SER A 57 1.78 -5.77 14.86
N ILE A 58 2.99 -5.98 14.34
CA ILE A 58 3.98 -6.86 14.96
C ILE A 58 4.59 -6.24 16.22
N GLY A 59 4.85 -4.92 16.23
CA GLY A 59 5.23 -4.23 17.46
C GLY A 59 4.16 -4.36 18.56
N CYS A 60 2.88 -4.19 18.19
CA CYS A 60 1.75 -4.38 19.10
C CYS A 60 1.61 -5.85 19.56
N TYR A 61 1.82 -6.82 18.68
CA TYR A 61 1.80 -8.24 19.03
C TYR A 61 2.85 -8.55 20.09
N TYR A 62 4.11 -8.13 19.89
CA TYR A 62 5.16 -8.34 20.88
C TYR A 62 4.88 -7.62 22.20
N THR A 63 4.41 -6.37 22.15
CA THR A 63 3.99 -5.65 23.36
C THR A 63 2.92 -6.43 24.12
N GLY A 64 1.97 -7.02 23.41
CA GLY A 64 0.86 -7.73 24.03
C GLY A 64 1.18 -9.14 24.55
N ILE A 65 2.31 -9.76 24.20
CA ILE A 65 2.72 -11.06 24.73
C ILE A 65 3.76 -10.97 25.85
N GLY A 66 4.44 -9.85 26.00
CA GLY A 66 5.34 -9.63 27.13
C GLY A 66 6.36 -8.52 26.92
N ASP A 67 6.95 -8.08 28.03
CA ASP A 67 7.98 -7.05 28.03
C ASP A 67 9.33 -7.58 27.52
N GLY A 68 10.08 -6.72 26.85
CA GLY A 68 11.45 -7.02 26.45
C GLY A 68 11.60 -7.98 25.27
N LEU A 69 10.53 -8.41 24.62
CA LEU A 69 10.57 -9.36 23.50
C LEU A 69 11.02 -8.74 22.19
N PHE A 70 10.98 -7.43 22.07
CA PHE A 70 11.43 -6.69 20.87
C PHE A 70 12.17 -5.41 21.22
N SER A 71 12.92 -4.88 20.25
CA SER A 71 13.64 -3.62 20.35
C SER A 71 12.82 -2.46 19.78
N PRO A 72 12.41 -1.46 20.59
CA PRO A 72 11.75 -0.26 20.09
C PRO A 72 12.57 0.53 19.06
N ILE A 73 13.91 0.55 19.24
CA ILE A 73 14.81 1.21 18.28
C ILE A 73 14.76 0.49 16.93
N SER A 74 14.79 -0.85 16.94
CA SER A 74 14.66 -1.64 15.72
C SER A 74 13.30 -1.43 15.06
N LEU A 75 12.22 -1.29 15.83
CA LEU A 75 10.89 -0.99 15.30
C LEU A 75 10.86 0.39 14.61
N ILE A 76 11.47 1.42 15.21
CA ILE A 76 11.58 2.75 14.61
C ILE A 76 12.37 2.69 13.30
N LEU A 77 13.54 2.05 13.30
CA LEU A 77 14.34 1.88 12.10
C LEU A 77 13.59 1.11 11.01
N THR A 78 12.89 0.02 11.38
CA THR A 78 12.08 -0.77 10.44
C THR A 78 10.95 0.08 9.84
N THR A 79 10.28 0.90 10.66
CA THR A 79 9.24 1.82 10.19
C THR A 79 9.76 2.78 9.13
N PHE A 80 10.91 3.43 9.38
CA PHE A 80 11.52 4.34 8.39
C PHE A 80 12.05 3.59 7.16
N GLY A 81 12.67 2.43 7.34
CA GLY A 81 13.17 1.61 6.23
C GLY A 81 12.04 1.20 5.28
N ILE A 82 10.94 0.69 5.84
CA ILE A 82 9.75 0.31 5.06
C ILE A 82 9.11 1.53 4.41
N LEU A 83 9.03 2.68 5.09
CA LEU A 83 8.54 3.92 4.50
C LEU A 83 9.38 4.32 3.28
N PHE A 84 10.71 4.33 3.39
CA PHE A 84 11.58 4.69 2.28
C PHE A 84 11.46 3.74 1.10
N PHE A 85 11.41 2.43 1.32
CA PHE A 85 11.17 1.46 0.24
C PHE A 85 9.78 1.55 -0.36
N HIS A 86 8.76 1.89 0.42
CA HIS A 86 7.42 2.15 -0.10
C HIS A 86 7.41 3.38 -1.02
N LEU A 87 8.04 4.48 -0.61
CA LEU A 87 8.15 5.69 -1.43
C LEU A 87 8.98 5.45 -2.69
N PHE A 88 10.08 4.69 -2.59
CA PHE A 88 10.86 4.24 -3.72
C PHE A 88 10.00 3.49 -4.75
N SER A 89 9.22 2.52 -4.30
CA SER A 89 8.34 1.73 -5.17
C SER A 89 7.28 2.60 -5.84
N ASN A 90 6.59 3.47 -5.09
CA ASN A 90 5.59 4.38 -5.64
C ASN A 90 6.16 5.32 -6.70
N LEU A 91 7.33 5.92 -6.44
CA LEU A 91 7.96 6.84 -7.38
C LEU A 91 8.44 6.13 -8.66
N TYR A 92 8.95 4.89 -8.54
CA TYR A 92 9.30 4.11 -9.72
C TYR A 92 8.07 3.62 -10.48
N ASN A 93 6.97 3.31 -9.80
CA ASN A 93 5.71 2.99 -10.46
C ASN A 93 5.23 4.16 -11.31
N ASP A 94 5.22 5.38 -10.76
CA ASP A 94 4.85 6.58 -11.51
C ASP A 94 5.83 6.85 -12.68
N TYR A 95 7.15 6.68 -12.45
CA TYR A 95 8.16 6.82 -13.51
C TYR A 95 7.90 5.85 -14.68
N PHE A 96 7.62 4.58 -14.38
CA PHE A 96 7.39 3.57 -15.41
C PHE A 96 6.01 3.71 -16.06
N ASP A 97 4.98 4.14 -15.37
CA ASP A 97 3.66 4.37 -15.94
C ASP A 97 3.70 5.51 -16.98
N VAL A 98 4.45 6.59 -16.70
CA VAL A 98 4.70 7.65 -17.70
C VAL A 98 5.52 7.12 -18.88
N THR A 99 6.64 6.43 -18.63
CA THR A 99 7.52 5.94 -19.71
C THR A 99 6.91 4.84 -20.56
N HIS A 100 5.91 4.13 -20.05
CA HIS A 100 5.19 3.09 -20.80
C HIS A 100 3.88 3.59 -21.44
N GLY A 101 3.55 4.89 -21.31
CA GLY A 101 2.34 5.48 -21.89
C GLY A 101 1.03 5.04 -21.23
N THR A 102 1.08 4.49 -20.01
CA THR A 102 -0.13 4.05 -19.29
C THR A 102 -0.98 5.24 -18.90
N ASP A 103 -0.36 6.33 -18.52
CA ASP A 103 -1.03 7.56 -18.08
C ASP A 103 -1.72 8.28 -19.23
N GLU A 104 -1.12 8.29 -20.44
CA GLU A 104 -1.76 8.82 -21.64
C GLU A 104 -3.04 8.06 -21.99
N ALA A 105 -3.06 6.74 -21.85
CA ALA A 105 -4.25 5.92 -22.11
C ALA A 105 -5.39 6.20 -21.12
N ASN A 106 -5.09 6.77 -19.95
CA ASN A 106 -6.04 7.13 -18.90
C ASN A 106 -6.52 8.60 -18.96
N SER A 107 -6.05 9.37 -19.94
CA SER A 107 -6.35 10.81 -20.06
C SER A 107 -7.85 11.12 -20.20
N GLU A 108 -8.62 10.26 -20.86
CA GLU A 108 -10.07 10.42 -20.99
C GLU A 108 -10.80 10.40 -19.63
N TYR A 109 -10.34 9.56 -18.70
CA TYR A 109 -10.93 9.48 -17.37
C TYR A 109 -10.57 10.70 -16.52
N PHE A 110 -9.35 11.18 -16.67
CA PHE A 110 -8.83 12.37 -16.00
C PHE A 110 -9.52 13.66 -16.50
N ASN A 111 -9.76 13.75 -17.81
CA ASN A 111 -10.38 14.92 -18.45
C ASN A 111 -11.92 14.95 -18.34
N ALA A 112 -12.55 13.87 -17.89
CA ALA A 112 -14.00 13.69 -17.98
C ALA A 112 -14.82 14.40 -16.92
N GLY A 113 -14.24 15.29 -16.08
CA GLY A 113 -15.09 16.08 -15.23
C GLY A 113 -14.49 16.66 -13.97
N MET A 114 -15.09 17.75 -13.59
CA MET A 114 -14.69 18.72 -12.55
C MET A 114 -15.35 18.47 -11.19
N ASP A 115 -15.91 17.30 -10.97
CA ASP A 115 -16.43 16.93 -9.66
C ASP A 115 -15.27 16.55 -8.74
N SER A 116 -15.21 17.13 -7.55
CA SER A 116 -14.20 16.84 -6.52
C SER A 116 -14.08 15.35 -6.21
N THR A 117 -15.17 14.61 -6.36
CA THR A 117 -15.21 13.15 -6.20
C THR A 117 -14.45 12.43 -7.32
N ILE A 118 -14.45 12.98 -8.53
CA ILE A 118 -13.70 12.43 -9.68
C ILE A 118 -12.21 12.70 -9.51
N LEU A 119 -11.84 13.86 -8.97
CA LEU A 119 -10.49 14.23 -8.62
C LEU A 119 -9.87 13.28 -7.59
N GLN A 120 -10.61 12.99 -6.51
CA GLN A 120 -10.20 12.02 -5.51
C GLN A 120 -10.04 10.62 -6.12
N GLY A 121 -10.95 10.22 -7.02
CA GLY A 121 -10.88 8.96 -7.74
C GLY A 121 -9.68 8.86 -8.68
N ALA A 122 -9.29 9.93 -9.36
CA ALA A 122 -8.12 9.97 -10.23
C ALA A 122 -6.80 9.84 -9.44
N GLN A 123 -6.75 10.36 -8.21
CA GLN A 123 -5.60 10.15 -7.32
C GLN A 123 -5.53 8.74 -6.72
N LEU A 124 -6.65 8.03 -6.65
CA LEU A 124 -6.73 6.66 -6.14
C LEU A 124 -6.37 5.64 -7.23
N SER A 125 -6.70 5.95 -8.49
CA SER A 125 -6.38 5.13 -9.67
C SER A 125 -5.39 5.88 -10.57
N GLY A 126 -4.56 5.17 -11.32
CA GLY A 126 -3.70 5.74 -12.36
C GLY A 126 -2.45 6.50 -11.86
N GLY A 127 -1.94 6.20 -10.67
CA GLY A 127 -0.71 6.81 -10.17
C GLY A 127 -0.90 8.20 -9.55
N SER A 128 0.20 8.90 -9.21
CA SER A 128 0.15 10.26 -8.66
C SER A 128 -0.14 11.32 -9.70
N ARG A 129 0.13 11.01 -10.97
CA ARG A 129 0.11 11.96 -12.10
C ARG A 129 0.95 13.24 -11.87
N ALA A 130 1.88 13.17 -10.92
CA ALA A 130 2.69 14.31 -10.52
C ALA A 130 3.54 14.86 -11.65
N VAL A 131 4.00 14.00 -12.58
CA VAL A 131 4.77 14.39 -13.76
C VAL A 131 3.87 15.12 -14.77
N GLU A 132 2.69 14.58 -15.04
CA GLU A 132 1.71 15.18 -15.97
C GLU A 132 1.19 16.52 -15.47
N LEU A 133 1.01 16.66 -14.15
CA LEU A 133 0.60 17.90 -13.49
C LEU A 133 1.77 18.92 -13.35
N GLY A 134 2.97 18.59 -13.84
CA GLY A 134 4.13 19.49 -13.73
C GLY A 134 4.65 19.68 -12.30
N LEU A 135 4.20 18.87 -11.35
CA LEU A 135 4.66 18.97 -9.95
C LEU A 135 6.12 18.53 -9.79
N ILE A 136 6.57 17.59 -10.61
CA ILE A 136 7.95 17.09 -10.63
C ILE A 136 8.28 16.63 -12.05
N SER A 137 9.55 16.81 -12.50
CA SER A 137 10.00 16.28 -13.79
C SER A 137 10.21 14.77 -13.71
N LEU A 138 10.13 14.08 -14.86
CA LEU A 138 10.43 12.65 -14.94
C LEU A 138 11.82 12.29 -14.39
N LYS A 139 12.84 13.13 -14.71
CA LYS A 139 14.19 13.00 -14.15
C LYS A 139 14.20 13.22 -12.63
N GLY A 140 13.42 14.19 -12.15
CA GLY A 140 13.25 14.45 -10.71
C GLY A 140 12.61 13.29 -9.97
N THR A 141 11.57 12.67 -10.55
CA THR A 141 10.91 11.48 -9.99
C THR A 141 11.91 10.33 -9.83
N LYS A 142 12.70 10.03 -10.85
CA LYS A 142 13.74 9.00 -10.78
C LYS A 142 14.82 9.33 -9.75
N SER A 143 15.27 10.60 -9.70
CA SER A 143 16.28 11.03 -8.72
C SER A 143 15.76 10.90 -7.29
N LEU A 144 14.51 11.31 -7.04
CA LEU A 144 13.88 11.17 -5.72
C LEU A 144 13.68 9.69 -5.34
N ALA A 145 13.29 8.84 -6.30
CA ALA A 145 13.19 7.40 -6.07
C ALA A 145 14.53 6.79 -5.65
N ASN A 146 15.62 7.13 -6.36
CA ASN A 146 16.96 6.67 -6.00
C ASN A 146 17.40 7.18 -4.62
N PHE A 147 17.05 8.42 -4.28
CA PHE A 147 17.34 8.97 -2.95
C PHE A 147 16.59 8.19 -1.85
N MET A 148 15.30 7.89 -2.04
CA MET A 148 14.54 7.05 -1.11
C MET A 148 15.15 5.64 -0.99
N PHE A 149 15.62 5.07 -2.11
CA PHE A 149 16.31 3.79 -2.08
C PHE A 149 17.58 3.81 -1.24
N ILE A 150 18.42 4.84 -1.38
CA ILE A 150 19.66 4.99 -0.59
C ILE A 150 19.34 5.14 0.90
N LEU A 151 18.31 5.93 1.26
CA LEU A 151 17.86 6.04 2.66
C LEU A 151 17.34 4.70 3.18
N GLY A 152 16.60 3.95 2.35
CA GLY A 152 16.15 2.60 2.67
C GLY A 152 17.30 1.64 2.93
N LEU A 153 18.37 1.67 2.12
CA LEU A 153 19.56 0.86 2.33
C LEU A 153 20.31 1.25 3.62
N ALA A 154 20.42 2.54 3.91
CA ALA A 154 21.06 3.02 5.14
C ALA A 154 20.31 2.56 6.38
N THR A 155 18.98 2.65 6.38
CA THR A 155 18.16 2.13 7.48
C THR A 155 18.20 0.61 7.56
N ALA A 156 18.22 -0.11 6.42
CA ALA A 156 18.37 -1.56 6.40
C ALA A 156 19.67 -2.00 7.04
N ALA A 157 20.80 -1.35 6.74
CA ALA A 157 22.08 -1.63 7.39
C ALA A 157 22.00 -1.45 8.92
N GLY A 158 21.34 -0.37 9.38
CA GLY A 158 21.07 -0.15 10.81
C GLY A 158 20.22 -1.25 11.43
N ILE A 159 19.15 -1.69 10.74
CA ILE A 159 18.27 -2.78 11.19
C ILE A 159 19.06 -4.09 11.34
N LEU A 160 19.88 -4.45 10.34
CA LEU A 160 20.68 -5.67 10.37
C LEU A 160 21.67 -5.67 11.53
N TYR A 161 22.31 -4.53 11.77
CA TYR A 161 23.22 -4.34 12.88
C TYR A 161 22.51 -4.47 14.24
N MET A 162 21.38 -3.78 14.40
CA MET A 162 20.59 -3.85 15.65
C MET A 162 20.03 -5.25 15.90
N SER A 163 19.52 -5.93 14.87
CA SER A 163 19.05 -7.31 14.98
C SER A 163 20.15 -8.25 15.45
N PHE A 164 21.39 -8.09 14.95
CA PHE A 164 22.56 -8.83 15.45
C PHE A 164 22.88 -8.51 16.91
N LEU A 165 22.87 -7.23 17.29
CA LEU A 165 23.13 -6.84 18.68
C LEU A 165 22.08 -7.38 19.65
N ASN A 166 20.81 -7.37 19.26
CA ASN A 166 19.70 -7.81 20.11
C ASN A 166 19.72 -9.33 20.34
N THR A 167 20.02 -10.11 19.31
CA THR A 167 19.91 -11.57 19.35
C THR A 167 21.24 -12.28 19.60
N GLY A 168 22.37 -11.59 19.42
CA GLY A 168 23.69 -12.21 19.42
C GLY A 168 23.93 -13.18 18.25
N SER A 169 23.02 -13.21 17.25
CA SER A 169 23.02 -14.14 16.12
C SER A 169 22.83 -13.40 14.79
N THR A 170 23.46 -13.90 13.74
CA THR A 170 23.26 -13.39 12.37
C THR A 170 21.98 -13.92 11.71
N SER A 171 21.30 -14.87 12.34
CA SER A 171 20.15 -15.57 11.74
C SER A 171 18.99 -14.60 11.39
N ASN A 172 18.50 -13.85 12.38
CA ASN A 172 17.43 -12.89 12.16
C ASN A 172 17.82 -11.82 11.13
N SER A 173 19.04 -11.29 11.22
CA SER A 173 19.59 -10.31 10.26
C SER A 173 19.57 -10.88 8.84
N PHE A 174 20.02 -12.12 8.66
CA PHE A 174 20.07 -12.79 7.36
C PHE A 174 18.67 -12.96 6.75
N TYR A 175 17.68 -13.47 7.51
CA TYR A 175 16.32 -13.65 6.99
C TYR A 175 15.60 -12.32 6.76
N SER A 176 15.80 -11.34 7.62
CA SER A 176 15.30 -9.98 7.43
C SER A 176 15.85 -9.35 6.14
N ALA A 177 17.16 -9.52 5.87
CA ALA A 177 17.78 -9.05 4.63
C ALA A 177 17.20 -9.73 3.38
N ILE A 178 17.01 -11.07 3.41
CA ILE A 178 16.40 -11.79 2.28
C ILE A 178 14.99 -11.27 2.00
N ILE A 179 14.16 -11.10 3.02
CA ILE A 179 12.80 -10.60 2.86
C ILE A 179 12.81 -9.17 2.32
N ALA A 180 13.71 -8.31 2.82
CA ALA A 180 13.87 -6.95 2.31
C ALA A 180 14.29 -6.93 0.83
N LEU A 181 15.22 -7.79 0.42
CA LEU A 181 15.64 -7.93 -0.99
C LEU A 181 14.48 -8.39 -1.87
N ILE A 182 13.68 -9.36 -1.41
CA ILE A 182 12.45 -9.79 -2.11
C ILE A 182 11.48 -8.61 -2.24
N GLY A 183 11.27 -7.84 -1.17
CA GLY A 183 10.38 -6.67 -1.17
C GLY A 183 10.85 -5.58 -2.16
N VAL A 184 12.15 -5.27 -2.18
CA VAL A 184 12.74 -4.31 -3.13
C VAL A 184 12.60 -4.83 -4.57
N PHE A 185 12.89 -6.10 -4.82
CA PHE A 185 12.75 -6.73 -6.12
C PHE A 185 11.30 -6.65 -6.61
N VAL A 186 10.35 -7.06 -5.79
CA VAL A 186 8.92 -6.98 -6.11
C VAL A 186 8.48 -5.54 -6.33
N GLY A 187 8.87 -4.60 -5.47
CA GLY A 187 8.53 -3.19 -5.58
C GLY A 187 9.04 -2.54 -6.87
N TYR A 188 10.27 -2.83 -7.29
CA TYR A 188 10.83 -2.33 -8.55
C TYR A 188 10.19 -2.99 -9.77
N PHE A 189 10.16 -4.33 -9.82
CA PHE A 189 9.63 -5.09 -10.95
C PHE A 189 8.10 -5.18 -10.96
N TYR A 190 7.43 -4.52 -10.03
CA TYR A 190 5.98 -4.40 -10.08
C TYR A 190 5.52 -3.76 -11.39
N THR A 191 6.19 -2.69 -11.84
CA THR A 191 5.94 -1.99 -13.10
C THR A 191 7.08 -2.04 -14.10
N ALA A 192 8.34 -2.27 -13.65
CA ALA A 192 9.51 -2.29 -14.51
C ALA A 192 9.51 -3.49 -15.47
N LYS A 193 9.92 -3.24 -16.74
CA LYS A 193 10.25 -4.30 -17.69
C LYS A 193 11.55 -5.02 -17.26
N PRO A 194 11.74 -6.30 -17.59
CA PRO A 194 10.88 -7.17 -18.43
C PRO A 194 9.75 -7.84 -17.66
N ILE A 195 9.75 -7.81 -16.31
CA ILE A 195 8.84 -8.63 -15.48
C ILE A 195 7.44 -8.02 -15.44
N ARG A 196 7.26 -6.75 -15.02
CA ARG A 196 5.98 -6.05 -14.90
C ARG A 196 4.92 -6.91 -14.19
N LEU A 197 5.13 -7.24 -12.93
CA LEU A 197 4.24 -8.10 -12.15
C LEU A 197 2.77 -7.62 -12.18
N SER A 198 2.55 -6.30 -12.15
CA SER A 198 1.23 -5.67 -12.25
C SER A 198 0.48 -6.01 -13.54
N SER A 199 1.17 -6.51 -14.56
CA SER A 199 0.61 -6.85 -15.88
C SER A 199 0.57 -8.37 -16.15
N ARG A 200 0.80 -9.21 -15.15
CA ARG A 200 1.03 -10.65 -15.31
C ARG A 200 -0.02 -11.50 -14.58
N TYR A 201 -1.19 -11.69 -15.20
CA TYR A 201 -2.14 -12.80 -14.90
C TYR A 201 -2.38 -13.08 -13.41
N GLY A 202 -2.52 -12.05 -12.58
CA GLY A 202 -2.73 -12.18 -11.12
C GLY A 202 -1.46 -12.17 -10.28
N LEU A 203 -0.26 -12.16 -10.88
CA LEU A 203 0.99 -12.05 -10.11
C LEU A 203 1.12 -10.70 -9.40
N GLY A 204 0.51 -9.64 -9.95
CA GLY A 204 0.47 -8.32 -9.28
C GLY A 204 -0.31 -8.39 -7.97
N GLU A 205 -1.50 -8.97 -8.00
CA GLU A 205 -2.35 -9.15 -6.82
C GLU A 205 -1.70 -10.06 -5.78
N LEU A 206 -1.12 -11.18 -6.22
CA LEU A 206 -0.37 -12.09 -5.33
C LEU A 206 0.83 -11.40 -4.70
N SER A 207 1.56 -10.59 -5.48
CA SER A 207 2.72 -9.84 -5.00
C SER A 207 2.32 -8.84 -3.92
N ILE A 208 1.22 -8.12 -4.09
CA ILE A 208 0.68 -7.20 -3.09
C ILE A 208 0.27 -7.96 -1.82
N PHE A 209 -0.47 -9.07 -1.96
CA PHE A 209 -0.86 -9.89 -0.82
C PHE A 209 0.36 -10.33 0.01
N LEU A 210 1.36 -10.90 -0.63
CA LEU A 210 2.54 -11.41 0.06
C LEU A 210 3.39 -10.28 0.66
N SER A 211 3.64 -9.22 -0.11
CA SER A 211 4.55 -8.14 0.30
C SER A 211 3.97 -7.22 1.38
N PHE A 212 2.66 -6.99 1.41
CA PHE A 212 2.00 -6.13 2.41
C PHE A 212 1.33 -6.93 3.53
N GLY A 213 1.43 -8.24 3.50
CA GLY A 213 0.93 -9.16 4.52
C GLY A 213 2.04 -10.05 5.07
N PRO A 214 2.01 -11.37 4.77
CA PRO A 214 2.85 -12.36 5.42
C PRO A 214 4.35 -12.08 5.40
N LEU A 215 4.90 -11.62 4.27
CA LEU A 215 6.35 -11.33 4.18
C LEU A 215 6.73 -10.10 5.00
N LEU A 216 5.87 -9.07 5.00
CA LEU A 216 6.17 -7.84 5.75
C LEU A 216 6.11 -8.09 7.26
N THR A 217 5.11 -8.83 7.74
CA THR A 217 5.01 -9.16 9.17
C THR A 217 6.14 -10.08 9.63
N LEU A 218 6.48 -11.10 8.84
CA LEU A 218 7.61 -11.98 9.12
C LEU A 218 8.94 -11.22 9.11
N GLY A 219 9.19 -10.39 8.08
CA GLY A 219 10.40 -9.57 7.97
C GLY A 219 10.52 -8.57 9.12
N THR A 220 9.41 -7.99 9.57
CA THR A 220 9.37 -7.12 10.74
C THR A 220 9.72 -7.91 12.01
N GLY A 221 9.17 -9.11 12.20
CA GLY A 221 9.51 -9.97 13.33
C GLY A 221 11.01 -10.23 13.40
N PHE A 222 11.63 -10.68 12.31
CA PHE A 222 13.09 -10.88 12.24
C PHE A 222 13.90 -9.60 12.51
N ALA A 223 13.38 -8.44 12.10
CA ALA A 223 14.08 -7.17 12.27
C ALA A 223 14.06 -6.66 13.71
N ILE A 224 12.97 -6.90 14.47
CA ILE A 224 12.75 -6.26 15.76
C ILE A 224 12.88 -7.18 16.98
N ALA A 225 12.76 -8.51 16.79
CA ALA A 225 12.80 -9.47 17.89
C ALA A 225 14.14 -9.44 18.64
N ASN A 226 14.09 -9.57 19.98
CA ASN A 226 15.26 -9.69 20.84
C ASN A 226 15.76 -11.14 20.97
N GLU A 227 14.99 -12.10 20.46
CA GLU A 227 15.35 -13.50 20.43
C GLU A 227 15.48 -14.02 18.99
N THR A 228 16.28 -15.06 18.80
CA THR A 228 16.43 -15.70 17.50
C THR A 228 15.17 -16.47 17.13
N ILE A 229 14.52 -16.07 16.05
CA ILE A 229 13.36 -16.77 15.49
C ILE A 229 13.87 -17.93 14.63
N LEU A 230 13.52 -19.15 15.03
CA LEU A 230 13.86 -20.34 14.26
C LEU A 230 12.86 -20.53 13.12
N LEU A 231 13.36 -20.93 11.94
CA LEU A 231 12.48 -21.30 10.82
C LEU A 231 11.58 -22.46 11.24
N TYR A 232 10.35 -22.40 10.78
CA TYR A 232 9.29 -23.39 11.06
C TYR A 232 8.93 -23.51 12.55
N SER A 233 9.34 -22.57 13.41
CA SER A 233 8.84 -22.47 14.78
C SER A 233 7.42 -21.93 14.82
N ASN A 234 6.76 -22.07 15.97
CA ASN A 234 5.45 -21.46 16.18
C ASN A 234 5.47 -19.95 15.95
N GLU A 235 6.52 -19.27 16.42
CA GLU A 235 6.68 -17.82 16.24
C GLU A 235 6.80 -17.45 14.76
N PHE A 236 7.57 -18.21 13.98
CA PHE A 236 7.64 -18.03 12.52
C PHE A 236 6.27 -18.10 11.84
N TYR A 237 5.46 -19.10 12.19
CA TYR A 237 4.10 -19.23 11.64
C TYR A 237 3.15 -18.17 12.17
N ASN A 238 3.26 -17.78 13.43
CA ASN A 238 2.48 -16.70 14.02
C ASN A 238 2.69 -15.38 13.26
N LEU A 239 3.93 -15.02 12.99
CA LEU A 239 4.28 -13.82 12.24
C LEU A 239 3.73 -13.84 10.81
N LEU A 240 3.75 -15.00 10.15
CA LEU A 240 3.16 -15.15 8.81
C LEU A 240 1.63 -14.96 8.85
N ILE A 241 0.95 -15.67 9.75
CA ILE A 241 -0.53 -15.67 9.77
C ILE A 241 -1.10 -14.32 10.20
N LEU A 242 -0.42 -13.60 11.10
CA LEU A 242 -0.81 -12.25 11.50
C LEU A 242 -0.84 -11.26 10.34
N GLY A 243 -0.04 -11.48 9.30
CA GLY A 243 -0.04 -10.66 8.09
C GLY A 243 -1.17 -10.98 7.11
N VAL A 244 -1.74 -12.18 7.15
CA VAL A 244 -2.72 -12.64 6.15
C VAL A 244 -3.92 -11.72 6.01
N PRO A 245 -4.66 -11.36 7.09
CA PRO A 245 -5.84 -10.51 6.93
C PRO A 245 -5.50 -9.12 6.40
N ILE A 246 -4.39 -8.52 6.85
CA ILE A 246 -3.94 -7.21 6.38
C ILE A 246 -3.57 -7.27 4.90
N GLY A 247 -2.82 -8.28 4.48
CA GLY A 247 -2.41 -8.47 3.08
C GLY A 247 -3.61 -8.65 2.14
N LEU A 248 -4.62 -9.42 2.54
CA LEU A 248 -5.86 -9.61 1.77
C LEU A 248 -6.65 -8.31 1.62
N LEU A 249 -6.76 -7.52 2.69
CA LEU A 249 -7.44 -6.23 2.64
C LEU A 249 -6.66 -5.21 1.81
N THR A 250 -5.33 -5.21 1.88
CA THR A 250 -4.47 -4.38 1.01
C THR A 250 -4.64 -4.77 -0.46
N THR A 251 -4.72 -6.07 -0.75
CA THR A 251 -4.98 -6.56 -2.11
C THR A 251 -6.33 -6.07 -2.62
N ASN A 252 -7.34 -5.99 -1.77
CA ASN A 252 -8.64 -5.45 -2.15
C ASN A 252 -8.61 -3.95 -2.45
N ILE A 253 -7.71 -3.16 -1.84
CA ILE A 253 -7.48 -1.76 -2.24
C ILE A 253 -6.97 -1.70 -3.67
N LEU A 254 -5.95 -2.50 -4.02
CA LEU A 254 -5.47 -2.59 -5.39
C LEU A 254 -6.59 -3.03 -6.33
N PHE A 255 -7.29 -4.09 -5.97
CA PHE A 255 -8.27 -4.75 -6.81
C PHE A 255 -9.43 -3.83 -7.19
N ILE A 256 -10.00 -3.09 -6.23
CA ILE A 256 -11.10 -2.15 -6.51
C ILE A 256 -10.64 -0.96 -7.36
N ASN A 257 -9.37 -0.53 -7.22
CA ASN A 257 -8.79 0.55 -8.01
C ASN A 257 -8.55 0.16 -9.48
N GLN A 258 -8.45 -1.14 -9.79
CA GLN A 258 -8.34 -1.63 -11.18
C GLN A 258 -9.66 -1.54 -11.99
N TYR A 259 -10.81 -1.33 -11.33
CA TYR A 259 -12.10 -1.25 -12.02
C TYR A 259 -12.23 0.00 -12.89
N PRO A 260 -11.96 1.21 -12.41
CA PRO A 260 -11.94 2.40 -13.25
C PRO A 260 -10.98 2.25 -14.44
N ASP A 261 -9.78 1.73 -14.17
CA ASP A 261 -8.68 1.66 -15.14
C ASP A 261 -8.80 0.48 -16.15
N HIS A 262 -9.81 -0.38 -16.01
CA HIS A 262 -9.98 -1.59 -16.83
C HIS A 262 -9.84 -1.36 -18.35
N ALA A 263 -10.44 -0.29 -18.89
CA ALA A 263 -10.45 -0.04 -20.34
C ALA A 263 -9.08 0.43 -20.83
N SER A 264 -8.43 1.34 -20.09
CA SER A 264 -7.10 1.86 -20.39
C SER A 264 -6.02 0.79 -20.19
N ASP A 265 -6.08 0.05 -19.08
CA ASP A 265 -5.13 -1.03 -18.79
C ASP A 265 -5.18 -2.13 -19.84
N LYS A 266 -6.37 -2.47 -20.32
CA LYS A 266 -6.53 -3.42 -21.42
C LYS A 266 -5.87 -2.94 -22.71
N LYS A 267 -6.00 -1.64 -23.05
CA LYS A 267 -5.38 -1.04 -24.26
C LYS A 267 -3.85 -1.10 -24.22
N VAL A 268 -3.25 -0.94 -23.05
CA VAL A 268 -1.77 -0.95 -22.89
C VAL A 268 -1.20 -2.32 -22.48
N GLY A 269 -2.04 -3.37 -22.50
CA GLY A 269 -1.62 -4.74 -22.24
C GLY A 269 -1.30 -5.04 -20.76
N LYS A 270 -1.89 -4.29 -19.81
CA LYS A 270 -1.88 -4.67 -18.39
C LYS A 270 -2.91 -5.77 -18.14
N ASN A 271 -2.48 -7.01 -18.10
CA ASN A 271 -3.34 -8.19 -17.96
C ASN A 271 -3.50 -8.62 -16.48
N HIS A 272 -3.91 -7.71 -15.61
CA HIS A 272 -4.30 -8.03 -14.24
C HIS A 272 -5.66 -8.75 -14.18
N LEU A 273 -6.04 -9.28 -13.01
CA LEU A 273 -7.23 -10.14 -12.88
C LEU A 273 -8.53 -9.46 -13.33
N VAL A 274 -8.71 -8.17 -13.08
CA VAL A 274 -9.93 -7.47 -13.51
C VAL A 274 -10.02 -7.34 -15.03
N VAL A 275 -8.88 -7.16 -15.73
CA VAL A 275 -8.84 -7.17 -17.20
C VAL A 275 -9.11 -8.55 -17.77
N LEU A 276 -8.52 -9.59 -17.17
CA LEU A 276 -8.64 -10.97 -17.65
C LEU A 276 -10.04 -11.53 -17.49
N LEU A 277 -10.64 -11.36 -16.32
CA LEU A 277 -11.92 -11.95 -15.96
C LEU A 277 -13.11 -11.04 -16.30
N GLY A 278 -12.81 -9.77 -16.57
CA GLY A 278 -13.82 -8.73 -16.74
C GLY A 278 -14.40 -8.25 -15.41
N LYS A 279 -14.91 -7.04 -15.40
CA LYS A 279 -15.46 -6.39 -14.20
C LYS A 279 -16.56 -7.20 -13.49
N LYS A 280 -17.38 -7.93 -14.25
CA LYS A 280 -18.50 -8.69 -13.70
C LYS A 280 -18.05 -9.92 -12.91
N SER A 281 -17.09 -10.69 -13.40
CA SER A 281 -16.63 -11.92 -12.74
C SER A 281 -15.63 -11.63 -11.63
N SER A 282 -14.78 -10.62 -11.79
CA SER A 282 -13.74 -10.28 -10.83
C SER A 282 -14.28 -9.84 -9.45
N ARG A 283 -15.54 -9.42 -9.35
CA ARG A 283 -16.20 -9.11 -8.07
C ARG A 283 -16.15 -10.27 -7.07
N TRP A 284 -16.21 -11.49 -7.57
CA TRP A 284 -16.16 -12.68 -6.73
C TRP A 284 -14.78 -12.90 -6.09
N ILE A 285 -13.70 -12.50 -6.77
CA ILE A 285 -12.34 -12.55 -6.19
C ILE A 285 -12.22 -11.54 -5.05
N TYR A 286 -12.75 -10.32 -5.24
CA TYR A 286 -12.81 -9.35 -4.13
C TYR A 286 -13.56 -9.90 -2.92
N GLY A 287 -14.72 -10.55 -3.16
CA GLY A 287 -15.49 -11.21 -2.10
C GLY A 287 -14.73 -12.39 -1.46
N LEU A 288 -14.03 -13.19 -2.26
CA LEU A 288 -13.20 -14.29 -1.75
C LEU A 288 -12.10 -13.78 -0.81
N ASN A 289 -11.41 -12.69 -1.17
CA ASN A 289 -10.41 -12.09 -0.30
C ASN A 289 -11.00 -11.65 1.06
N LEU A 290 -12.23 -11.11 1.08
CA LEU A 290 -12.92 -10.75 2.33
C LEU A 290 -13.26 -11.99 3.16
N ILE A 291 -13.72 -13.07 2.53
CA ILE A 291 -14.01 -14.34 3.21
C ILE A 291 -12.72 -14.95 3.79
N LEU A 292 -11.64 -14.96 3.01
CA LEU A 292 -10.34 -15.46 3.48
C LEU A 292 -9.77 -14.59 4.62
N ALA A 293 -9.97 -13.27 4.57
CA ALA A 293 -9.59 -12.38 5.68
C ALA A 293 -10.38 -12.71 6.94
N LEU A 294 -11.69 -12.91 6.86
CA LEU A 294 -12.52 -13.33 8.01
C LEU A 294 -12.11 -14.71 8.53
N GLY A 295 -11.84 -15.67 7.63
CA GLY A 295 -11.35 -17.00 8.02
C GLY A 295 -10.00 -16.94 8.73
N SER A 296 -9.08 -16.10 8.25
CA SER A 296 -7.78 -15.90 8.91
C SER A 296 -7.91 -15.24 10.28
N LEU A 297 -8.83 -14.29 10.45
CA LEU A 297 -9.11 -13.70 11.77
C LEU A 297 -9.66 -14.72 12.77
N TYR A 298 -10.60 -15.55 12.32
CA TYR A 298 -11.11 -16.63 13.15
C TYR A 298 -10.01 -17.63 13.55
N PHE A 299 -9.15 -18.00 12.57
CA PHE A 299 -8.01 -18.86 12.84
C PHE A 299 -7.04 -18.24 13.87
N ILE A 300 -6.72 -16.95 13.73
CA ILE A 300 -5.85 -16.21 14.68
C ILE A 300 -6.52 -16.22 16.07
N ALA A 301 -7.81 -15.94 16.17
CA ALA A 301 -8.52 -15.91 17.44
C ALA A 301 -8.47 -17.25 18.17
N GLU A 302 -8.65 -18.36 17.44
CA GLU A 302 -8.72 -19.70 18.05
C GLU A 302 -7.33 -20.31 18.36
N ASN A 303 -6.28 -19.93 17.61
CA ASN A 303 -4.99 -20.61 17.71
C ASN A 303 -3.86 -19.76 18.32
N LEU A 304 -3.95 -18.42 18.22
CA LEU A 304 -2.89 -17.52 18.68
C LEU A 304 -3.28 -16.70 19.90
N LEU A 305 -4.56 -16.49 20.14
CA LEU A 305 -5.04 -15.58 21.16
C LEU A 305 -5.79 -16.33 22.26
N ILE A 306 -5.70 -15.80 23.47
CA ILE A 306 -6.42 -16.33 24.65
C ILE A 306 -7.08 -15.18 25.41
N GLY A 307 -8.06 -15.52 26.26
CA GLY A 307 -8.67 -14.58 27.19
C GLY A 307 -9.35 -13.39 26.50
N THR A 308 -9.10 -12.19 27.00
CA THR A 308 -9.72 -10.94 26.53
C THR A 308 -9.43 -10.64 25.06
N LYS A 309 -8.20 -10.94 24.58
CA LYS A 309 -7.86 -10.74 23.16
C LYS A 309 -8.69 -11.59 22.23
N GLN A 310 -8.83 -12.87 22.53
CA GLN A 310 -9.68 -13.79 21.77
C GLN A 310 -11.12 -13.29 21.72
N MET A 311 -11.67 -12.89 22.87
CA MET A 311 -13.03 -12.32 22.94
C MET A 311 -13.17 -11.04 22.10
N LEU A 312 -12.20 -10.12 22.17
CA LEU A 312 -12.24 -8.89 21.37
C LEU A 312 -12.15 -9.18 19.85
N PHE A 313 -11.39 -10.19 19.44
CA PHE A 313 -11.39 -10.63 18.04
C PHE A 313 -12.75 -11.15 17.61
N ILE A 314 -13.32 -12.09 18.39
CA ILE A 314 -14.57 -12.77 18.01
C ILE A 314 -15.77 -11.82 18.10
N TYR A 315 -15.87 -11.00 19.13
CA TYR A 315 -17.08 -10.22 19.40
C TYR A 315 -17.00 -8.76 18.92
N VAL A 316 -15.81 -8.25 18.55
CA VAL A 316 -15.64 -6.88 18.08
C VAL A 316 -15.08 -6.84 16.67
N LEU A 317 -13.86 -7.37 16.44
CA LEU A 317 -13.17 -7.21 15.17
C LEU A 317 -13.85 -7.98 14.03
N ILE A 318 -14.22 -9.26 14.27
CA ILE A 318 -14.88 -10.08 13.24
C ILE A 318 -16.24 -9.49 12.85
N PRO A 319 -17.16 -9.12 13.76
CA PRO A 319 -18.43 -8.49 13.40
C PRO A 319 -18.28 -7.17 12.66
N ILE A 320 -17.35 -6.29 13.07
CA ILE A 320 -17.07 -5.03 12.34
C ILE A 320 -16.58 -5.35 10.94
N THR A 321 -15.66 -6.32 10.80
CA THR A 321 -15.13 -6.75 9.51
C THR A 321 -16.23 -7.33 8.62
N MET A 322 -17.12 -8.16 9.16
CA MET A 322 -18.27 -8.72 8.44
C MET A 322 -19.22 -7.63 7.94
N PHE A 323 -19.60 -6.70 8.82
CA PHE A 323 -20.50 -5.62 8.47
C PHE A 323 -19.92 -4.73 7.36
N TYR A 324 -18.68 -4.32 7.52
CA TYR A 324 -18.02 -3.45 6.53
C TYR A 324 -17.77 -4.18 5.20
N SER A 325 -17.42 -5.47 5.27
CA SER A 325 -17.27 -6.33 4.09
C SER A 325 -18.56 -6.45 3.30
N TYR A 326 -19.69 -6.64 3.99
CA TYR A 326 -21.00 -6.66 3.35
C TYR A 326 -21.33 -5.33 2.66
N PHE A 327 -21.07 -4.20 3.33
CA PHE A 327 -21.26 -2.87 2.75
C PHE A 327 -20.43 -2.68 1.47
N LEU A 328 -19.14 -3.01 1.50
CA LEU A 328 -18.23 -2.87 0.35
C LEU A 328 -18.65 -3.80 -0.79
N LEU A 329 -18.94 -5.06 -0.48
CA LEU A 329 -19.31 -6.05 -1.48
C LEU A 329 -20.62 -5.70 -2.16
N SER A 330 -21.64 -5.29 -1.39
CA SER A 330 -22.92 -4.85 -1.93
C SER A 330 -22.76 -3.65 -2.89
N GLY A 331 -21.92 -2.70 -2.53
CA GLY A 331 -21.57 -1.55 -3.34
C GLY A 331 -20.83 -1.93 -4.63
N LEU A 332 -19.85 -2.80 -4.54
CA LEU A 332 -19.12 -3.31 -5.70
C LEU A 332 -20.07 -4.06 -6.66
N PHE A 333 -20.92 -4.94 -6.13
CA PHE A 333 -21.89 -5.69 -6.96
C PHE A 333 -22.89 -4.77 -7.67
N LYS A 334 -23.29 -3.67 -7.03
CA LYS A 334 -24.26 -2.72 -7.60
C LYS A 334 -23.62 -1.73 -8.58
N TYR A 335 -22.38 -1.29 -8.31
CA TYR A 335 -21.78 -0.15 -9.01
C TYR A 335 -20.51 -0.47 -9.80
N TYR A 336 -20.14 -1.75 -10.00
CA TYR A 336 -18.89 -2.18 -10.66
C TYR A 336 -18.63 -1.57 -12.04
N ASN A 337 -19.67 -1.09 -12.70
CA ASN A 337 -19.60 -0.47 -14.02
C ASN A 337 -20.04 1.00 -14.02
N SER A 338 -20.03 1.65 -12.86
CA SER A 338 -20.48 3.02 -12.66
C SER A 338 -19.42 3.84 -11.92
N ARG A 339 -19.35 5.16 -12.22
CA ARG A 339 -18.52 6.11 -11.47
C ARG A 339 -18.84 6.17 -9.96
N LYS A 340 -20.06 5.78 -9.57
CA LYS A 340 -20.44 5.67 -8.14
C LYS A 340 -19.57 4.66 -7.37
N LEU A 341 -18.81 3.80 -8.05
CA LEU A 341 -17.85 2.91 -7.43
C LEU A 341 -16.74 3.65 -6.67
N ILE A 342 -16.39 4.88 -7.06
CA ILE A 342 -15.35 5.69 -6.39
C ILE A 342 -15.61 5.81 -4.89
N LYS A 343 -16.87 5.96 -4.49
CA LYS A 343 -17.23 5.94 -3.06
C LYS A 343 -16.71 4.68 -2.35
N TYR A 344 -16.86 3.53 -2.96
CA TYR A 344 -16.46 2.25 -2.38
C TYR A 344 -14.94 2.01 -2.45
N ASN A 345 -14.25 2.60 -3.43
CA ASN A 345 -12.78 2.63 -3.45
C ASN A 345 -12.26 3.34 -2.20
N ILE A 346 -12.78 4.53 -1.90
CA ILE A 346 -12.42 5.32 -0.72
C ILE A 346 -12.75 4.55 0.56
N HIS A 347 -13.94 3.98 0.64
CA HIS A 347 -14.35 3.19 1.81
C HIS A 347 -13.52 1.91 1.99
N THR A 348 -12.97 1.31 0.92
CA THR A 348 -12.05 0.17 1.04
C THR A 348 -10.76 0.58 1.75
N ILE A 349 -10.23 1.77 1.46
CA ILE A 349 -9.05 2.33 2.15
C ILE A 349 -9.39 2.63 3.61
N TYR A 350 -10.51 3.30 3.88
CA TYR A 350 -10.94 3.60 5.25
C TYR A 350 -11.17 2.32 6.07
N PHE A 351 -11.76 1.31 5.45
CA PHE A 351 -11.94 0.01 6.09
C PHE A 351 -10.61 -0.64 6.45
N HIS A 352 -9.65 -0.65 5.54
CA HIS A 352 -8.31 -1.16 5.82
C HIS A 352 -7.65 -0.41 6.99
N MET A 353 -7.76 0.91 7.03
CA MET A 353 -7.21 1.73 8.12
C MET A 353 -7.90 1.44 9.46
N LEU A 354 -9.23 1.44 9.48
CA LEU A 354 -10.02 1.16 10.68
C LEU A 354 -9.75 -0.24 11.20
N PHE A 355 -9.77 -1.24 10.32
CA PHE A 355 -9.45 -2.63 10.62
C PHE A 355 -8.06 -2.74 11.27
N SER A 356 -7.05 -2.20 10.61
CA SER A 356 -5.67 -2.29 11.08
C SER A 356 -5.48 -1.60 12.43
N PHE A 357 -6.15 -0.47 12.65
CA PHE A 357 -6.10 0.25 13.93
C PHE A 357 -6.72 -0.58 15.07
N ILE A 358 -7.91 -1.14 14.88
CA ILE A 358 -8.56 -2.01 15.87
C ILE A 358 -7.71 -3.27 16.10
N TYR A 359 -7.19 -3.86 15.04
CA TYR A 359 -6.32 -5.03 15.09
C TYR A 359 -5.09 -4.78 15.97
N MET A 360 -4.39 -3.66 15.77
CA MET A 360 -3.25 -3.25 16.59
C MET A 360 -3.62 -3.06 18.07
N ILE A 361 -4.74 -2.37 18.36
CA ILE A 361 -5.19 -2.15 19.74
C ILE A 361 -5.42 -3.49 20.44
N ILE A 362 -6.07 -4.43 19.78
CA ILE A 362 -6.35 -5.74 20.39
C ILE A 362 -5.05 -6.54 20.59
N LEU A 363 -4.15 -6.53 19.61
CA LEU A 363 -2.86 -7.21 19.72
C LEU A 363 -1.99 -6.63 20.85
N ALA A 364 -2.05 -5.32 21.09
CA ALA A 364 -1.28 -4.64 22.12
C ALA A 364 -1.82 -4.85 23.55
N ASN A 365 -3.10 -5.28 23.72
CA ASN A 365 -3.65 -5.50 25.05
C ASN A 365 -2.86 -6.59 25.77
N PHE A 366 -2.46 -6.31 27.02
CA PHE A 366 -1.91 -7.32 27.91
C PHE A 366 -2.97 -8.35 28.31
N GLN A 367 -2.55 -9.59 28.51
CA GLN A 367 -3.42 -10.66 28.99
C GLN A 367 -3.79 -10.47 30.45
#